data_9c9dcaca1687c567abc9789754de5671
#
_entry.id   9c9dcaca1687c567abc9789754de5671
#
_cell.length_a   1.000
_cell.length_b   1.000
_cell.length_c   1.000
_cell.angle_alpha   90.00
_cell.angle_beta   90.00
_cell.angle_gamma   90.00
#
_symmetry.space_group_name_H-M   'P 1'
#
loop_
_entity.id
_entity.type
_entity.pdbx_description
1 polymer ?
#
loop_
_entity_poly.entity_id
_entity_poly.type
_entity_poly.pdbx_seq_one_letter_code
_entity_poly.pdbx_strand_id
1 'polypeptide(L)'
;MTGIVDGHHHIWRQADLAWLSGPMQPRIFGPYEPIRRDYPIQEYLDDLKGSGVTRSVYVQTNWPNGQFEDEAAWVQQTADEHGWPHALVAYADFSVDDVRPQLDRLKRYPLVRGVRMQLH
;
A
#
# COMPACT_ATOMS: atom_id res chain seq x y z
N MET A 1 -12.38 26.28 1.51
CA MET A 1 -11.48 25.56 2.41
C MET A 1 -10.82 24.40 1.71
N THR A 2 -9.57 24.28 1.86
CA THR A 2 -8.81 23.18 1.29
C THR A 2 -8.75 22.01 2.28
N GLY A 3 -8.92 20.81 1.78
CA GLY A 3 -8.72 19.61 2.59
C GLY A 3 -7.25 19.28 2.75
N ILE A 4 -6.98 18.31 3.62
CA ILE A 4 -5.64 17.77 3.83
C ILE A 4 -5.54 16.46 3.04
N VAL A 5 -4.42 16.27 2.36
CA VAL A 5 -4.12 15.00 1.68
C VAL A 5 -3.10 14.24 2.52
N ASP A 6 -3.45 13.00 2.92
CA ASP A 6 -2.47 12.08 3.49
C ASP A 6 -1.69 11.45 2.34
N GLY A 7 -0.48 11.91 2.12
CA GLY A 7 0.34 11.52 0.97
C GLY A 7 1.02 10.16 1.09
N HIS A 8 0.87 9.47 2.23
CA HIS A 8 1.59 8.21 2.43
C HIS A 8 0.93 7.41 3.56
N HIS A 9 0.02 6.51 3.21
CA HIS A 9 -0.55 5.59 4.19
C HIS A 9 -0.55 4.16 3.68
N HIS A 10 -0.81 3.25 4.60
CA HIS A 10 -0.90 1.83 4.32
C HIS A 10 -2.17 1.28 4.93
N ILE A 11 -2.76 0.30 4.28
CA ILE A 11 -3.73 -0.64 4.84
C ILE A 11 -3.22 -2.04 4.53
N TRP A 12 -3.56 -3.01 5.36
CA TRP A 12 -3.03 -4.35 5.14
C TRP A 12 -3.86 -5.42 5.83
N ARG A 13 -3.69 -6.65 5.34
CA ARG A 13 -4.05 -7.87 6.06
C ARG A 13 -2.74 -8.58 6.38
N GLN A 14 -2.55 -8.97 7.63
CA GLN A 14 -1.29 -9.57 8.08
C GLN A 14 -0.89 -10.77 7.23
N ALA A 15 -1.85 -11.58 6.82
CA ALA A 15 -1.61 -12.79 6.03
C ALA A 15 -0.99 -12.51 4.65
N ASP A 16 -1.24 -11.32 4.07
CA ASP A 16 -0.70 -10.94 2.76
C ASP A 16 0.76 -10.50 2.82
N LEU A 17 1.25 -10.15 4.01
CA LEU A 17 2.58 -9.60 4.21
C LEU A 17 3.50 -10.65 4.84
N ALA A 18 4.31 -11.32 4.03
CA ALA A 18 5.20 -12.36 4.53
C ALA A 18 6.14 -11.84 5.62
N TRP A 19 6.63 -10.58 5.47
CA TRP A 19 7.52 -9.98 6.45
C TRP A 19 6.82 -9.69 7.79
N LEU A 20 5.49 -9.54 7.79
CA LEU A 20 4.70 -9.24 8.99
C LEU A 20 4.13 -10.51 9.62
N SER A 21 3.77 -11.49 8.82
CA SER A 21 3.17 -12.75 9.29
C SER A 21 4.21 -13.77 9.72
N GLY A 22 5.44 -13.64 9.21
CA GLY A 22 6.53 -14.55 9.56
C GLY A 22 7.16 -14.25 10.93
N PRO A 23 8.27 -14.92 11.27
CA PRO A 23 8.98 -14.65 12.53
C PRO A 23 9.46 -13.20 12.62
N MET A 24 9.43 -12.65 13.84
CA MET A 24 9.97 -11.31 14.09
C MET A 24 11.45 -11.25 13.70
N GLN A 25 11.81 -10.18 12.98
CA GLN A 25 13.18 -9.93 12.55
C GLN A 25 13.63 -8.56 13.08
N PRO A 26 14.92 -8.39 13.40
CA PRO A 26 15.44 -7.06 13.77
C PRO A 26 15.23 -6.07 12.63
N ARG A 27 14.77 -4.87 12.98
CA ARG A 27 14.54 -3.77 12.02
C ARG A 27 15.16 -2.48 12.57
N ILE A 28 15.55 -1.60 11.68
CA ILE A 28 16.17 -0.32 12.07
C ILE A 28 15.20 0.57 12.86
N PHE A 29 13.89 0.40 12.67
CA PHE A 29 12.87 1.15 13.39
C PHE A 29 12.46 0.48 14.71
N GLY A 30 13.08 -0.65 15.08
CA GLY A 30 12.81 -1.34 16.34
C GLY A 30 11.72 -2.39 16.24
N PRO A 31 11.22 -2.87 17.39
CA PRO A 31 10.16 -3.89 17.42
C PRO A 31 8.88 -3.41 16.76
N TYR A 32 8.22 -4.31 16.04
CA TYR A 32 6.99 -3.98 15.29
C TYR A 32 5.80 -4.87 15.72
N GLU A 33 5.86 -5.45 16.91
CA GLU A 33 4.78 -6.29 17.44
C GLU A 33 3.40 -5.61 17.38
N PRO A 34 3.28 -4.31 17.72
CA PRO A 34 1.96 -3.67 17.72
C PRO A 34 1.25 -3.63 16.36
N ILE A 35 1.97 -3.74 15.24
CA ILE A 35 1.35 -3.74 13.91
C ILE A 35 1.15 -5.14 13.34
N ARG A 36 1.49 -6.20 14.10
CA ARG A 36 1.26 -7.59 13.66
C ARG A 36 -0.21 -7.94 13.80
N ARG A 37 -1.04 -7.32 12.98
CA ARG A 37 -2.48 -7.48 12.93
C ARG A 37 -2.98 -6.98 11.57
N ASP A 38 -4.27 -7.12 11.31
CA ASP A 38 -4.89 -6.48 10.16
C ASP A 38 -5.13 -5.00 10.43
N TYR A 39 -5.04 -4.19 9.38
CA TYR A 39 -5.40 -2.78 9.43
C TYR A 39 -6.16 -2.42 8.16
N PRO A 40 -7.47 -2.72 8.12
CA PRO A 40 -8.27 -2.51 6.91
C PRO A 40 -8.68 -1.06 6.72
N ILE A 41 -9.26 -0.76 5.57
CA ILE A 41 -9.67 0.60 5.22
C ILE A 41 -10.65 1.20 6.23
N GLN A 42 -11.55 0.39 6.79
CA GLN A 42 -12.52 0.89 7.77
C GLN A 42 -11.83 1.46 9.01
N GLU A 43 -10.78 0.79 9.47
CA GLU A 43 -10.03 1.26 10.64
C GLU A 43 -9.25 2.52 10.32
N TYR A 44 -8.65 2.60 9.13
CA TYR A 44 -7.99 3.82 8.65
C TYR A 44 -8.98 4.99 8.62
N LEU A 45 -10.16 4.79 8.06
CA LEU A 45 -11.16 5.85 7.98
C LEU A 45 -11.65 6.29 9.37
N ASP A 46 -11.77 5.34 10.30
CA ASP A 46 -12.12 5.67 11.69
C ASP A 46 -11.02 6.53 12.33
N ASP A 47 -9.75 6.19 12.08
CA ASP A 47 -8.62 6.95 12.63
C ASP A 47 -8.55 8.37 12.04
N LEU A 48 -9.09 8.58 10.83
CA LEU A 48 -9.11 9.90 10.20
C LEU A 48 -10.15 10.85 10.77
N LYS A 49 -11.12 10.36 11.53
CA LYS A 49 -12.21 11.19 12.05
C LYS A 49 -11.66 12.36 12.85
N GLY A 50 -12.08 13.57 12.48
CA GLY A 50 -11.63 14.79 13.12
C GLY A 50 -10.27 15.30 12.66
N SER A 51 -9.60 14.61 11.76
CA SER A 51 -8.24 14.97 11.30
C SER A 51 -8.25 16.08 10.24
N GLY A 52 -9.34 16.23 9.49
CA GLY A 52 -9.39 17.12 8.32
C GLY A 52 -8.85 16.50 7.04
N VAL A 53 -8.39 15.26 7.08
CA VAL A 53 -7.91 14.54 5.89
C VAL A 53 -9.09 14.20 4.99
N THR A 54 -9.02 14.61 3.73
CA THR A 54 -10.10 14.42 2.75
C THR A 54 -9.71 13.50 1.60
N ARG A 55 -8.43 13.23 1.41
CA ARG A 55 -7.92 12.33 0.37
C ARG A 55 -6.67 11.62 0.89
N SER A 56 -6.38 10.48 0.29
CA SER A 56 -5.16 9.75 0.66
C SER A 56 -4.49 9.09 -0.53
N VAL A 57 -3.20 8.86 -0.36
CA VAL A 57 -2.36 8.09 -1.30
C VAL A 57 -1.87 6.85 -0.58
N TYR A 58 -2.26 5.69 -1.07
CA TYR A 58 -1.73 4.42 -0.57
C TYR A 58 -0.35 4.17 -1.19
N VAL A 59 0.59 3.75 -0.36
CA VAL A 59 1.93 3.36 -0.82
C VAL A 59 2.13 1.87 -0.57
N GLN A 60 2.70 1.17 -1.52
CA GLN A 60 2.90 -0.29 -1.48
C GLN A 60 3.56 -0.75 -0.17
N THR A 61 3.24 -1.98 0.27
CA THR A 61 3.66 -2.50 1.58
C THR A 61 4.55 -3.73 1.50
N ASN A 62 5.22 -3.93 0.37
CA ASN A 62 6.12 -5.06 0.15
C ASN A 62 5.42 -6.42 0.28
N TRP A 63 4.42 -6.65 -0.55
CA TRP A 63 3.82 -7.98 -0.71
C TRP A 63 4.88 -8.96 -1.21
N PRO A 64 4.67 -10.28 -1.06
CA PRO A 64 5.65 -11.27 -1.52
C PRO A 64 6.02 -11.08 -2.99
N ASN A 65 7.23 -11.47 -3.35
CA ASN A 65 7.73 -11.35 -4.72
C ASN A 65 6.74 -11.97 -5.72
N GLY A 66 6.52 -11.26 -6.83
CA GLY A 66 5.60 -11.70 -7.86
C GLY A 66 4.14 -11.34 -7.62
N GLN A 67 3.79 -10.79 -6.45
CA GLN A 67 2.42 -10.43 -6.10
C GLN A 67 2.13 -8.93 -6.18
N PHE A 68 2.95 -8.17 -6.88
CA PHE A 68 2.76 -6.71 -6.96
C PHE A 68 1.43 -6.33 -7.63
N GLU A 69 1.00 -7.13 -8.59
CA GLU A 69 -0.26 -6.88 -9.28
C GLU A 69 -1.45 -7.26 -8.41
N ASP A 70 -1.30 -8.30 -7.58
CA ASP A 70 -2.34 -8.69 -6.62
C ASP A 70 -2.56 -7.58 -5.59
N GLU A 71 -1.49 -6.94 -5.12
CA GLU A 71 -1.62 -5.79 -4.22
C GLU A 71 -2.36 -4.65 -4.92
N ALA A 72 -1.98 -4.31 -6.14
CA ALA A 72 -2.64 -3.24 -6.90
C ALA A 72 -4.12 -3.55 -7.11
N ALA A 73 -4.46 -4.78 -7.44
CA ALA A 73 -5.84 -5.21 -7.63
C ALA A 73 -6.66 -5.08 -6.33
N TRP A 74 -6.08 -5.49 -5.21
CA TRP A 74 -6.76 -5.41 -3.91
C TRP A 74 -7.01 -3.96 -3.51
N VAL A 75 -6.03 -3.09 -3.68
CA VAL A 75 -6.18 -1.67 -3.35
C VAL A 75 -7.18 -0.98 -4.28
N GLN A 76 -7.14 -1.32 -5.58
CA GLN A 76 -8.12 -0.80 -6.54
C GLN A 76 -9.54 -1.22 -6.15
N GLN A 77 -9.74 -2.49 -5.78
CA GLN A 77 -11.04 -2.97 -5.32
C GLN A 77 -11.50 -2.23 -4.06
N THR A 78 -10.60 -2.01 -3.12
CA THR A 78 -10.89 -1.25 -1.90
C THR A 78 -11.38 0.16 -2.24
N ALA A 79 -10.71 0.84 -3.17
CA ALA A 79 -11.11 2.18 -3.61
C ALA A 79 -12.48 2.16 -4.29
N ASP A 80 -12.73 1.15 -5.12
CA ASP A 80 -14.01 1.01 -5.82
C ASP A 80 -15.16 0.79 -4.83
N GLU A 81 -14.94 0.04 -3.76
CA GLU A 81 -15.98 -0.29 -2.78
C GLU A 81 -16.17 0.81 -1.73
N HIS A 82 -15.12 1.50 -1.33
CA HIS A 82 -15.13 2.42 -0.18
C HIS A 82 -14.86 3.88 -0.54
N GLY A 83 -14.49 4.18 -1.78
CA GLY A 83 -14.13 5.52 -2.20
C GLY A 83 -12.75 6.00 -1.73
N TRP A 84 -11.96 5.14 -1.11
CA TRP A 84 -10.61 5.39 -0.61
C TRP A 84 -9.73 4.17 -0.85
N PRO A 85 -8.43 4.32 -1.07
CA PRO A 85 -7.67 5.57 -1.25
C PRO A 85 -7.96 6.21 -2.61
N HIS A 86 -7.37 7.40 -2.84
CA HIS A 86 -7.60 8.19 -4.05
C HIS A 86 -6.50 8.00 -5.10
N ALA A 87 -5.34 7.49 -4.68
CA ALA A 87 -4.22 7.16 -5.56
C ALA A 87 -3.42 6.03 -4.95
N LEU A 88 -2.70 5.33 -5.80
CA LEU A 88 -1.86 4.18 -5.42
C LEU A 88 -0.46 4.39 -5.97
N VAL A 89 0.53 4.34 -5.09
CA VAL A 89 1.94 4.18 -5.47
C VAL A 89 2.25 2.69 -5.33
N ALA A 90 2.29 2.00 -6.47
CA ALA A 90 2.40 0.55 -6.53
C ALA A 90 3.86 0.10 -6.48
N TYR A 91 4.07 -1.19 -6.25
CA TYR A 91 5.40 -1.77 -6.32
C TYR A 91 5.76 -2.11 -7.76
N ALA A 92 7.01 -1.80 -8.14
CA ALA A 92 7.62 -2.34 -9.35
C ALA A 92 9.06 -2.73 -9.02
N ASP A 93 9.51 -3.83 -9.58
CA ASP A 93 10.86 -4.34 -9.35
C ASP A 93 11.80 -3.76 -10.41
N PHE A 94 12.58 -2.77 -10.02
CA PHE A 94 13.54 -2.10 -10.90
C PHE A 94 14.89 -2.82 -10.99
N SER A 95 15.05 -3.95 -10.30
CA SER A 95 16.27 -4.75 -10.38
C SER A 95 16.31 -5.64 -11.63
N VAL A 96 15.20 -5.76 -12.34
CA VAL A 96 15.13 -6.56 -13.56
C VAL A 96 15.67 -5.77 -14.76
N ASP A 97 16.06 -6.48 -15.82
CA ASP A 97 16.62 -5.85 -17.02
C ASP A 97 15.60 -4.93 -17.73
N ASP A 98 14.32 -5.31 -17.74
CA ASP A 98 13.27 -4.54 -18.39
C ASP A 98 12.03 -4.47 -17.49
N VAL A 99 11.80 -3.31 -16.88
CA VAL A 99 10.67 -3.08 -15.98
C VAL A 99 9.38 -2.76 -16.73
N ARG A 100 9.45 -2.46 -18.02
CA ARG A 100 8.28 -1.98 -18.80
C ARG A 100 7.08 -2.92 -18.76
N PRO A 101 7.24 -4.26 -18.87
CA PRO A 101 6.07 -5.15 -18.77
C PRO A 101 5.32 -5.02 -17.43
N GLN A 102 6.03 -4.78 -16.32
CA GLN A 102 5.39 -4.55 -15.02
C GLN A 102 4.59 -3.25 -15.03
N LEU A 103 5.18 -2.18 -15.59
CA LEU A 103 4.50 -0.88 -15.67
C LEU A 103 3.26 -0.97 -16.57
N ASP A 104 3.33 -1.72 -17.66
CA ASP A 104 2.19 -1.92 -18.55
C ASP A 104 1.04 -2.64 -17.84
N ARG A 105 1.33 -3.63 -17.02
CA ARG A 105 0.31 -4.33 -16.23
C ARG A 105 -0.31 -3.41 -15.18
N LEU A 106 0.50 -2.59 -14.52
CA LEU A 106 0.02 -1.64 -13.51
C LEU A 106 -0.88 -0.56 -14.11
N LYS A 107 -0.68 -0.20 -15.37
CA LYS A 107 -1.53 0.79 -16.06
C LYS A 107 -2.99 0.33 -16.20
N ARG A 108 -3.27 -0.93 -16.01
CA ARG A 108 -4.65 -1.45 -16.03
C ARG A 108 -5.46 -0.99 -14.83
N TYR A 109 -4.80 -0.50 -13.79
CA TYR A 109 -5.45 -0.07 -12.56
C TYR A 109 -5.49 1.46 -12.53
N PRO A 110 -6.69 2.07 -12.72
CA PRO A 110 -6.81 3.53 -12.81
C PRO A 110 -6.26 4.27 -11.60
N LEU A 111 -6.26 3.62 -10.43
CA LEU A 111 -5.79 4.21 -9.19
C LEU A 111 -4.27 4.46 -9.19
N VAL A 112 -3.51 3.69 -9.96
CA VAL A 112 -2.03 3.76 -9.96
C VAL A 112 -1.57 5.09 -10.55
N ARG A 113 -0.77 5.84 -9.78
CA ARG A 113 -0.21 7.13 -10.17
C ARG A 113 1.31 7.16 -10.11
N GLY A 114 1.93 6.17 -9.51
CA GLY A 114 3.37 6.08 -9.39
C GLY A 114 3.80 4.71 -8.93
N VAL A 115 5.10 4.50 -8.84
CA VAL A 115 5.67 3.24 -8.39
C VAL A 115 6.81 3.50 -7.41
N ARG A 116 7.04 2.53 -6.53
CA ARG A 116 8.11 2.58 -5.55
C ARG A 116 8.76 1.21 -5.39
N MET A 117 10.07 1.22 -5.27
CA MET A 117 10.83 0.07 -4.79
C MET A 117 11.78 0.56 -3.71
N GLN A 118 11.72 -0.05 -2.53
CA GLN A 118 12.65 0.30 -1.45
C GLN A 118 14.01 -0.31 -1.74
N LEU A 119 15.04 0.49 -1.56
CA LEU A 119 16.44 0.09 -1.74
C LEU A 119 17.10 0.04 -0.36
N HIS A 120 17.55 -1.16 0.05
CA HIS A 120 18.23 -1.35 1.34
C HIS A 120 19.07 -2.63 1.34
#